data_340f9a79837dfa3dc830815761d07a8a
#
_entry.id   340f9a79837dfa3dc830815761d07a8a
#
_cell.length_a   1.000
_cell.length_b   1.000
_cell.length_c   1.000
_cell.angle_alpha   90.00
_cell.angle_beta   90.00
_cell.angle_gamma   90.00
#
_symmetry.space_group_name_H-M   'P 1'
#
loop_
_entity.id
_entity.type
_entity.pdbx_description
1 polymer ?
#
loop_
_entity_poly.entity_id
_entity_poly.type
_entity_poly.pdbx_seq_one_letter_code
_entity_poly.pdbx_strand_id
1 'polypeptide(L)'
;DTPGHADFGGEVERILTMVDGVLLLVDAFEGCMPQTRFVLKKALALNKKVVVVVNKIDRPGARPAEVIDEVLDLFIELGANDDQLEFPVIYASAKDGYASHNPDDRSGDMRPLFEEIISEIQPPEGDVDDPLQCLFSSLDYDDYIGRIGVGRVQRGRITVNDKVVLCRTDGTQENVKISRLYQFEGLKRVEVNEAA
;
A
#
# COMPACT_ATOMS: atom_id res chain seq x y z
N ASP A 1 -4.73 3.23 1.93
CA ASP A 1 -5.86 2.47 2.49
C ASP A 1 -6.60 1.75 1.38
N THR A 2 -7.08 0.53 1.64
CA THR A 2 -7.84 -0.25 0.66
C THR A 2 -9.28 -0.41 1.11
N PRO A 3 -10.26 -0.36 0.19
CA PRO A 3 -11.63 -0.70 0.55
C PRO A 3 -11.72 -2.15 1.03
N GLY A 4 -12.45 -2.38 2.13
CA GLY A 4 -12.55 -3.69 2.79
C GLY A 4 -13.54 -4.67 2.15
N HIS A 5 -14.29 -4.29 1.11
CA HIS A 5 -15.31 -5.14 0.51
C HIS A 5 -14.82 -5.78 -0.80
N ALA A 6 -15.17 -7.05 -1.01
CA ALA A 6 -14.82 -7.80 -2.22
C ALA A 6 -15.37 -7.17 -3.52
N ASP A 7 -16.40 -6.35 -3.43
CA ASP A 7 -17.00 -5.64 -4.57
C ASP A 7 -16.07 -4.61 -5.21
N PHE A 8 -15.04 -4.16 -4.48
CA PHE A 8 -14.03 -3.20 -4.95
C PHE A 8 -12.74 -3.86 -5.46
N GLY A 9 -12.80 -5.09 -5.93
CA GLY A 9 -11.62 -5.87 -6.35
C GLY A 9 -10.71 -5.17 -7.34
N GLY A 10 -11.27 -4.48 -8.33
CA GLY A 10 -10.49 -3.71 -9.30
C GLY A 10 -9.81 -2.48 -8.71
N GLU A 11 -10.37 -1.89 -7.66
CA GLU A 11 -9.77 -0.76 -6.96
C GLU A 11 -8.59 -1.23 -6.08
N VAL A 12 -8.76 -2.33 -5.37
CA VAL A 12 -7.69 -2.97 -4.59
C VAL A 12 -6.50 -3.33 -5.49
N GLU A 13 -6.74 -3.93 -6.65
CA GLU A 13 -5.67 -4.26 -7.60
C GLU A 13 -4.92 -3.01 -8.06
N ARG A 14 -5.63 -1.93 -8.41
CA ARG A 14 -5.00 -0.66 -8.80
C ARG A 14 -4.14 -0.07 -7.69
N ILE A 15 -4.61 -0.08 -6.45
CA ILE A 15 -3.85 0.39 -5.29
C ILE A 15 -2.59 -0.45 -5.10
N LEU A 16 -2.71 -1.77 -5.15
CA LEU A 16 -1.58 -2.68 -4.98
C LEU A 16 -0.48 -2.53 -6.05
N THR A 17 -0.81 -2.04 -7.24
CA THR A 17 0.22 -1.73 -8.26
C THR A 17 1.01 -0.45 -7.97
N MET A 18 0.52 0.41 -7.08
CA MET A 18 1.17 1.68 -6.74
C MET A 18 2.03 1.62 -5.48
N VAL A 19 2.00 0.50 -4.74
CA VAL A 19 2.70 0.35 -3.46
C VAL A 19 3.83 -0.66 -3.55
N ASP A 20 4.84 -0.52 -2.70
CA ASP A 20 6.00 -1.43 -2.65
C ASP A 20 5.81 -2.55 -1.64
N GLY A 21 4.98 -2.34 -0.61
CA GLY A 21 4.60 -3.34 0.38
C GLY A 21 3.22 -3.06 0.95
N VAL A 22 2.74 -3.94 1.81
CA VAL A 22 1.43 -3.84 2.45
C VAL A 22 1.52 -4.09 3.95
N LEU A 23 0.71 -3.36 4.71
CA LEU A 23 0.44 -3.67 6.10
C LEU A 23 -0.86 -4.47 6.17
N LEU A 24 -0.79 -5.73 6.58
CA LEU A 24 -1.95 -6.57 6.79
C LEU A 24 -2.45 -6.37 8.23
N LEU A 25 -3.48 -5.55 8.40
CA LEU A 25 -4.08 -5.31 9.70
C LEU A 25 -5.07 -6.41 10.05
N VAL A 26 -4.83 -7.08 11.17
CA VAL A 26 -5.71 -8.13 11.71
C VAL A 26 -6.12 -7.74 13.12
N ASP A 27 -7.42 -7.90 13.43
CA ASP A 27 -7.94 -7.65 14.77
C ASP A 27 -7.54 -8.79 15.72
N ALA A 28 -6.92 -8.46 16.86
CA ALA A 28 -6.44 -9.43 17.84
C ALA A 28 -7.56 -10.30 18.49
N PHE A 29 -8.81 -9.90 18.34
CA PHE A 29 -9.97 -10.65 18.85
C PHE A 29 -10.72 -11.40 17.72
N GLU A 30 -11.01 -10.71 16.59
CA GLU A 30 -11.79 -11.26 15.49
C GLU A 30 -10.97 -12.25 14.63
N GLY A 31 -9.65 -12.03 14.51
CA GLY A 31 -8.77 -12.82 13.63
C GLY A 31 -8.92 -12.47 12.16
N CYS A 32 -8.67 -13.46 11.30
CA CYS A 32 -8.71 -13.30 9.85
C CYS A 32 -10.16 -13.26 9.33
N MET A 33 -10.53 -12.13 8.73
CA MET A 33 -11.85 -11.91 8.12
C MET A 33 -11.84 -12.24 6.61
N PRO A 34 -13.00 -12.49 5.97
CA PRO A 34 -13.05 -12.74 4.52
C PRO A 34 -12.38 -11.68 3.65
N GLN A 35 -12.46 -10.40 4.06
CA GLN A 35 -11.80 -9.29 3.40
C GLN A 35 -10.28 -9.40 3.48
N THR A 36 -9.74 -9.84 4.62
CA THR A 36 -8.31 -10.10 4.82
C THR A 36 -7.81 -11.10 3.79
N ARG A 37 -8.53 -12.20 3.60
CA ARG A 37 -8.23 -13.25 2.62
C ARG A 37 -8.15 -12.71 1.20
N PHE A 38 -9.13 -11.90 0.82
CA PHE A 38 -9.21 -11.33 -0.54
C PHE A 38 -8.01 -10.43 -0.84
N VAL A 39 -7.72 -9.47 0.05
CA VAL A 39 -6.62 -8.50 -0.14
C VAL A 39 -5.27 -9.21 -0.10
N LEU A 40 -5.07 -10.13 0.86
CA LEU A 40 -3.83 -10.89 0.98
C LEU A 40 -3.55 -11.72 -0.28
N LYS A 41 -4.56 -12.43 -0.81
CA LYS A 41 -4.40 -13.21 -2.06
C LYS A 41 -3.87 -12.35 -3.21
N LYS A 42 -4.37 -11.12 -3.34
CA LYS A 42 -3.91 -10.18 -4.38
C LYS A 42 -2.49 -9.67 -4.12
N ALA A 43 -2.17 -9.36 -2.87
CA ALA A 43 -0.83 -8.91 -2.48
C ALA A 43 0.23 -10.00 -2.74
N LEU A 44 -0.05 -11.25 -2.36
CA LEU A 44 0.84 -12.40 -2.60
C LEU A 44 1.03 -12.66 -4.10
N ALA A 45 -0.04 -12.60 -4.89
CA ALA A 45 0.03 -12.78 -6.35
C ALA A 45 0.90 -11.71 -7.05
N LEU A 46 0.98 -10.50 -6.48
CA LEU A 46 1.84 -9.41 -6.95
C LEU A 46 3.23 -9.42 -6.28
N ASN A 47 3.55 -10.47 -5.52
CA ASN A 47 4.80 -10.62 -4.77
C ASN A 47 5.13 -9.41 -3.89
N LYS A 48 4.11 -8.80 -3.25
CA LYS A 48 4.32 -7.69 -2.34
C LYS A 48 4.82 -8.18 -1.00
N LYS A 49 5.80 -7.47 -0.40
CA LYS A 49 6.21 -7.71 0.98
C LYS A 49 5.04 -7.37 1.91
N VAL A 50 4.76 -8.26 2.86
CA VAL A 50 3.65 -8.11 3.81
C VAL A 50 4.22 -7.99 5.21
N VAL A 51 3.85 -6.92 5.92
CA VAL A 51 4.06 -6.77 7.36
C VAL A 51 2.72 -7.01 8.05
N VAL A 52 2.65 -7.97 8.94
CA VAL A 52 1.43 -8.30 9.69
C VAL A 52 1.34 -7.43 10.94
N VAL A 53 0.22 -6.73 11.10
CA VAL A 53 -0.05 -5.90 12.26
C VAL A 53 -1.26 -6.44 13.00
N VAL A 54 -1.02 -7.07 14.15
CA VAL A 54 -2.09 -7.54 15.05
C VAL A 54 -2.53 -6.38 15.91
N ASN A 55 -3.63 -5.73 15.51
CA ASN A 55 -4.14 -4.52 16.14
C ASN A 55 -5.19 -4.83 17.22
N LYS A 56 -5.45 -3.87 18.10
CA LYS A 56 -6.42 -3.94 19.20
C LYS A 56 -6.03 -4.97 20.27
N ILE A 57 -4.73 -5.14 20.54
CA ILE A 57 -4.26 -6.02 21.62
C ILE A 57 -4.68 -5.52 23.02
N ASP A 58 -5.11 -4.27 23.15
CA ASP A 58 -5.71 -3.67 24.34
C ASP A 58 -7.12 -4.22 24.65
N ARG A 59 -7.79 -4.82 23.66
CA ARG A 59 -9.16 -5.28 23.79
C ARG A 59 -9.26 -6.48 24.76
N PRO A 60 -10.25 -6.48 25.70
CA PRO A 60 -10.53 -7.68 26.50
C PRO A 60 -10.84 -8.89 25.64
N GLY A 61 -10.19 -10.01 25.91
CA GLY A 61 -10.34 -11.24 25.12
C GLY A 61 -9.50 -11.28 23.84
N ALA A 62 -8.57 -10.33 23.65
CA ALA A 62 -7.57 -10.44 22.59
C ALA A 62 -6.78 -11.74 22.74
N ARG A 63 -6.52 -12.41 21.60
CA ARG A 63 -5.82 -13.70 21.50
C ARG A 63 -4.72 -13.64 20.42
N PRO A 64 -3.72 -12.76 20.58
CA PRO A 64 -2.76 -12.46 19.52
C PRO A 64 -1.99 -13.68 19.02
N ALA A 65 -1.63 -14.63 19.88
CA ALA A 65 -0.91 -15.85 19.47
C ALA A 65 -1.76 -16.71 18.53
N GLU A 66 -3.02 -16.97 18.87
CA GLU A 66 -3.95 -17.74 18.03
C GLU A 66 -4.20 -17.02 16.68
N VAL A 67 -4.29 -15.68 16.70
CA VAL A 67 -4.49 -14.89 15.48
C VAL A 67 -3.28 -14.98 14.54
N ILE A 68 -2.06 -15.08 15.06
CA ILE A 68 -0.87 -15.31 14.24
C ILE A 68 -0.90 -16.69 13.59
N ASP A 69 -1.33 -17.72 14.31
CA ASP A 69 -1.49 -19.06 13.73
C ASP A 69 -2.55 -19.04 12.60
N GLU A 70 -3.70 -18.35 12.81
CA GLU A 70 -4.71 -18.16 11.76
C GLU A 70 -4.17 -17.41 10.52
N VAL A 71 -3.31 -16.40 10.74
CA VAL A 71 -2.66 -15.67 9.64
C VAL A 71 -1.70 -16.59 8.87
N LEU A 72 -0.87 -17.36 9.57
CA LEU A 72 0.05 -18.30 8.95
C LEU A 72 -0.69 -19.38 8.13
N ASP A 73 -1.76 -19.95 8.69
CA ASP A 73 -2.62 -20.90 8.00
C ASP A 73 -3.22 -20.27 6.72
N LEU A 74 -3.64 -19.01 6.80
CA LEU A 74 -4.18 -18.29 5.65
C LEU A 74 -3.12 -18.08 4.55
N PHE A 75 -1.87 -17.74 4.90
CA PHE A 75 -0.78 -17.62 3.93
C PHE A 75 -0.52 -18.94 3.23
N ILE A 76 -0.43 -20.05 3.99
CA ILE A 76 -0.24 -21.40 3.46
C ILE A 76 -1.39 -21.78 2.52
N GLU A 77 -2.63 -21.55 2.93
CA GLU A 77 -3.83 -21.84 2.14
C GLU A 77 -3.87 -21.06 0.82
N LEU A 78 -3.36 -19.83 0.83
CA LEU A 78 -3.28 -18.98 -0.36
C LEU A 78 -2.07 -19.30 -1.26
N GLY A 79 -1.23 -20.26 -0.87
CA GLY A 79 -0.08 -20.73 -1.64
C GLY A 79 1.13 -19.80 -1.57
N ALA A 80 1.34 -19.16 -0.42
CA ALA A 80 2.54 -18.36 -0.16
C ALA A 80 3.80 -19.21 -0.28
N ASN A 81 4.87 -18.66 -0.84
CA ASN A 81 6.19 -19.29 -0.88
C ASN A 81 6.93 -19.10 0.46
N ASP A 82 8.10 -19.74 0.60
CA ASP A 82 8.88 -19.73 1.84
C ASP A 82 9.25 -18.30 2.27
N ASP A 83 9.67 -17.43 1.32
CA ASP A 83 10.01 -16.03 1.60
C ASP A 83 8.79 -15.20 2.07
N GLN A 84 7.60 -15.55 1.58
CA GLN A 84 6.35 -14.88 1.97
C GLN A 84 5.83 -15.38 3.32
N LEU A 85 6.20 -16.59 3.74
CA LEU A 85 5.85 -17.14 5.05
C LEU A 85 6.71 -16.55 6.19
N GLU A 86 7.87 -15.99 5.86
CA GLU A 86 8.73 -15.26 6.80
C GLU A 86 8.28 -13.79 6.93
N PHE A 87 7.01 -13.57 7.26
CA PHE A 87 6.48 -12.22 7.44
C PHE A 87 6.76 -11.70 8.86
N PRO A 88 7.18 -10.43 9.00
CA PRO A 88 7.33 -9.79 10.30
C PRO A 88 5.98 -9.50 10.93
N VAL A 89 5.93 -9.52 12.27
CA VAL A 89 4.74 -9.31 13.07
C VAL A 89 4.93 -8.16 14.04
N ILE A 90 4.01 -7.22 14.01
CA ILE A 90 3.90 -6.12 14.99
C ILE A 90 2.56 -6.24 15.72
N TYR A 91 2.60 -6.09 17.03
CA TYR A 91 1.43 -5.99 17.88
C TYR A 91 1.15 -4.52 18.18
N ALA A 92 -0.11 -4.09 18.04
CA ALA A 92 -0.44 -2.68 18.17
C ALA A 92 -1.77 -2.42 18.89
N SER A 93 -1.88 -1.26 19.50
CA SER A 93 -3.13 -0.60 19.83
C SER A 93 -3.15 0.78 19.16
N ALA A 94 -3.80 0.87 18.02
CA ALA A 94 -3.96 2.15 17.34
C ALA A 94 -4.77 3.15 18.16
N LYS A 95 -5.66 2.68 19.03
CA LYS A 95 -6.45 3.51 19.94
C LYS A 95 -5.57 4.18 21.00
N ASP A 96 -4.64 3.42 21.58
CA ASP A 96 -3.78 3.89 22.67
C ASP A 96 -2.44 4.44 22.12
N GLY A 97 -2.16 4.27 20.82
CA GLY A 97 -1.04 4.88 20.12
C GLY A 97 0.31 4.22 20.37
N TYR A 98 0.35 2.89 20.55
CA TYR A 98 1.60 2.14 20.72
C TYR A 98 1.68 0.91 19.81
N ALA A 99 2.90 0.46 19.53
CA ALA A 99 3.22 -0.76 18.81
C ALA A 99 4.46 -1.42 19.42
N SER A 100 4.55 -2.76 19.37
CA SER A 100 5.66 -3.53 19.90
C SER A 100 5.85 -4.85 19.15
N HIS A 101 7.05 -5.42 19.19
CA HIS A 101 7.32 -6.80 18.78
C HIS A 101 6.88 -7.84 19.83
N ASN A 102 6.53 -7.40 21.01
CA ASN A 102 6.07 -8.26 22.11
C ASN A 102 4.60 -7.96 22.44
N PRO A 103 3.69 -8.95 22.37
CA PRO A 103 2.26 -8.76 22.63
C PRO A 103 1.96 -8.33 24.09
N ASP A 104 2.89 -8.57 25.02
CA ASP A 104 2.72 -8.21 26.43
C ASP A 104 3.25 -6.80 26.75
N ASP A 105 4.02 -6.20 25.86
CA ASP A 105 4.52 -4.83 26.01
C ASP A 105 3.49 -3.83 25.47
N ARG A 106 2.92 -3.08 26.39
CA ARG A 106 1.89 -2.05 26.13
C ARG A 106 2.42 -0.63 26.37
N SER A 107 3.73 -0.48 26.34
CA SER A 107 4.41 0.80 26.54
C SER A 107 4.93 1.38 25.23
N GLY A 108 5.35 2.65 25.28
CA GLY A 108 6.00 3.31 24.15
C GLY A 108 5.05 4.02 23.18
N ASP A 109 5.41 4.01 21.92
CA ASP A 109 4.71 4.70 20.83
C ASP A 109 4.65 3.84 19.55
N MET A 110 4.30 4.44 18.42
CA MET A 110 4.18 3.73 17.15
C MET A 110 5.52 3.53 16.42
N ARG A 111 6.65 3.94 16.98
CA ARG A 111 7.98 3.82 16.34
C ARG A 111 8.33 2.40 15.91
N PRO A 112 8.10 1.35 16.72
CA PRO A 112 8.42 -0.02 16.30
C PRO A 112 7.74 -0.42 14.98
N LEU A 113 6.50 0.02 14.74
CA LEU A 113 5.82 -0.21 13.46
C LEU A 113 6.50 0.54 12.31
N PHE A 114 6.89 1.79 12.52
CA PHE A 114 7.56 2.57 11.47
C PHE A 114 8.96 2.06 11.15
N GLU A 115 9.70 1.63 12.15
CA GLU A 115 11.02 1.02 12.01
C GLU A 115 10.91 -0.31 11.23
N GLU A 116 9.89 -1.12 11.52
CA GLU A 116 9.62 -2.36 10.80
C GLU A 116 9.28 -2.11 9.32
N ILE A 117 8.47 -1.09 9.03
CA ILE A 117 8.14 -0.70 7.66
C ILE A 117 9.41 -0.32 6.89
N ILE A 118 10.29 0.49 7.51
CA ILE A 118 11.54 0.94 6.87
C ILE A 118 12.52 -0.22 6.67
N SER A 119 12.55 -1.18 7.59
CA SER A 119 13.42 -2.36 7.51
C SER A 119 12.99 -3.32 6.41
N GLU A 120 11.69 -3.58 6.29
CA GLU A 120 11.15 -4.67 5.50
C GLU A 120 10.72 -4.26 4.08
N ILE A 121 10.27 -3.01 3.92
CA ILE A 121 9.78 -2.53 2.63
C ILE A 121 10.88 -1.72 1.96
N GLN A 122 11.39 -2.25 0.85
CA GLN A 122 12.42 -1.59 0.07
C GLN A 122 11.90 -0.26 -0.50
N PRO A 123 12.76 0.76 -0.59
CA PRO A 123 12.39 2.01 -1.25
C PRO A 123 12.04 1.77 -2.73
N PRO A 124 11.28 2.68 -3.34
CA PRO A 124 10.98 2.61 -4.76
C PRO A 124 12.26 2.45 -5.60
N GLU A 125 12.22 1.47 -6.51
CA GLU A 125 13.28 1.30 -7.50
C GLU A 125 12.94 2.16 -8.74
N GLY A 126 13.93 2.85 -9.27
CA GLY A 126 13.79 3.64 -10.49
C GLY A 126 14.92 4.66 -10.61
N ASP A 127 15.42 4.86 -11.82
CA ASP A 127 16.41 5.89 -12.08
C ASP A 127 15.69 7.17 -12.55
N VAL A 128 15.94 8.27 -11.86
CA VAL A 128 15.36 9.59 -12.18
C VAL A 128 15.89 10.18 -13.48
N ASP A 129 17.02 9.68 -13.99
CA ASP A 129 17.63 10.11 -15.24
C ASP A 129 17.22 9.25 -16.44
N ASP A 130 16.46 8.18 -16.20
CA ASP A 130 15.87 7.33 -17.24
C ASP A 130 14.74 8.06 -18.02
N PRO A 131 14.39 7.56 -19.21
CA PRO A 131 13.18 8.01 -19.89
C PRO A 131 11.93 7.84 -19.01
N LEU A 132 11.10 8.89 -18.97
CA LEU A 132 9.87 8.89 -18.17
C LEU A 132 8.99 7.68 -18.42
N GLN A 133 8.63 7.00 -17.36
CA GLN A 133 7.55 6.02 -17.32
C GLN A 133 6.62 6.28 -16.12
N CYS A 134 5.38 6.66 -16.42
CA CYS A 134 4.35 6.91 -15.42
C CYS A 134 3.12 6.07 -15.72
N LEU A 135 2.65 5.33 -14.74
CA LEU A 135 1.42 4.52 -14.85
C LEU A 135 0.28 5.24 -14.13
N PHE A 136 -0.76 5.63 -14.89
CA PHE A 136 -2.00 6.15 -14.32
C PHE A 136 -2.94 5.01 -13.96
N SER A 137 -3.33 4.92 -12.69
CA SER A 137 -4.15 3.85 -12.15
C SER A 137 -5.57 4.31 -11.82
N SER A 138 -5.78 5.60 -11.59
CA SER A 138 -7.10 6.16 -11.33
C SER A 138 -7.27 7.56 -11.92
N LEU A 139 -8.53 7.97 -12.06
CA LEU A 139 -8.90 9.31 -12.49
C LEU A 139 -9.64 10.00 -11.35
N ASP A 140 -9.29 11.23 -11.12
CA ASP A 140 -9.99 12.15 -10.24
C ASP A 140 -10.57 13.33 -11.03
N TYR A 141 -11.44 14.08 -10.44
CA TYR A 141 -12.08 15.23 -11.09
C TYR A 141 -12.16 16.40 -10.11
N ASP A 142 -11.85 17.57 -10.64
CA ASP A 142 -11.99 18.85 -9.93
C ASP A 142 -12.77 19.81 -10.81
N ASP A 143 -13.72 20.53 -10.25
CA ASP A 143 -14.64 21.41 -11.00
C ASP A 143 -13.93 22.54 -11.75
N TYR A 144 -12.74 22.95 -11.29
CA TYR A 144 -11.95 24.03 -11.89
C TYR A 144 -10.84 23.54 -12.82
N ILE A 145 -10.29 22.37 -12.53
CA ILE A 145 -9.12 21.80 -13.25
C ILE A 145 -9.57 20.79 -14.30
N GLY A 146 -10.70 20.14 -14.06
CA GLY A 146 -11.22 19.05 -14.88
C GLY A 146 -10.65 17.68 -14.45
N ARG A 147 -10.35 16.83 -15.42
CA ARG A 147 -9.86 15.46 -15.17
C ARG A 147 -8.41 15.48 -14.73
N ILE A 148 -8.13 14.75 -13.66
CA ILE A 148 -6.81 14.58 -13.07
C ILE A 148 -6.46 13.09 -13.12
N GLY A 149 -5.34 12.75 -13.76
CA GLY A 149 -4.79 11.40 -13.70
C GLY A 149 -4.00 11.23 -12.40
N VAL A 150 -4.31 10.19 -11.63
CA VAL A 150 -3.55 9.79 -10.44
C VAL A 150 -2.74 8.55 -10.79
N GLY A 151 -1.43 8.59 -10.55
CA GLY A 151 -0.54 7.52 -10.91
C GLY A 151 0.80 7.60 -10.20
N ARG A 152 1.69 6.69 -10.56
CA ARG A 152 3.04 6.61 -10.01
C ARG A 152 4.06 6.79 -11.14
N VAL A 153 5.04 7.66 -10.91
CA VAL A 153 6.26 7.70 -11.72
C VAL A 153 7.09 6.48 -11.32
N GLN A 154 7.36 5.59 -12.28
CA GLN A 154 8.15 4.39 -12.04
C GLN A 154 9.64 4.61 -12.34
N ARG A 155 9.95 5.53 -13.24
CA ARG A 155 11.31 5.99 -13.55
C ARG A 155 11.25 7.29 -14.33
N GLY A 156 12.36 7.98 -14.39
CA GLY A 156 12.49 9.29 -15.00
C GLY A 156 11.83 10.37 -14.16
N ARG A 157 11.63 11.52 -14.75
CA ARG A 157 10.96 12.65 -14.12
C ARG A 157 9.97 13.28 -15.09
N ILE A 158 8.97 13.93 -14.53
CA ILE A 158 7.94 14.67 -15.26
C ILE A 158 7.89 16.10 -14.74
N THR A 159 7.89 17.07 -15.66
CA THR A 159 7.83 18.50 -15.31
C THR A 159 6.60 19.17 -15.94
N VAL A 160 6.20 20.29 -15.34
CA VAL A 160 5.15 21.14 -15.91
C VAL A 160 5.62 21.68 -17.27
N ASN A 161 4.75 21.65 -18.27
CA ASN A 161 4.97 21.97 -19.68
C ASN A 161 5.69 20.90 -20.52
N ASP A 162 6.09 19.77 -19.96
CA ASP A 162 6.62 18.66 -20.74
C ASP A 162 5.61 18.17 -21.79
N LYS A 163 6.15 17.75 -22.92
CA LYS A 163 5.42 17.03 -23.97
C LYS A 163 5.72 15.55 -23.82
N VAL A 164 4.70 14.78 -23.48
CA VAL A 164 4.81 13.34 -23.25
C VAL A 164 3.88 12.57 -24.18
N VAL A 165 4.13 11.29 -24.37
CA VAL A 165 3.27 10.39 -25.12
C VAL A 165 2.36 9.65 -24.16
N LEU A 166 1.07 9.89 -24.26
CA LEU A 166 0.04 9.12 -23.55
C LEU A 166 -0.25 7.85 -24.34
N CYS A 167 0.08 6.70 -23.76
CA CYS A 167 -0.24 5.39 -24.31
C CYS A 167 -1.54 4.88 -23.68
N ARG A 168 -2.54 4.59 -24.50
CA ARG A 168 -3.82 4.03 -24.04
C ARG A 168 -3.81 2.50 -24.08
N THR A 169 -4.72 1.87 -23.37
CA THR A 169 -4.85 0.41 -23.29
C THR A 169 -5.23 -0.23 -24.64
N ASP A 170 -5.84 0.53 -25.54
CA ASP A 170 -6.15 0.08 -26.93
C ASP A 170 -4.96 0.18 -27.90
N GLY A 171 -3.78 0.59 -27.39
CA GLY A 171 -2.56 0.77 -28.17
C GLY A 171 -2.45 2.13 -28.87
N THR A 172 -3.45 3.00 -28.76
CA THR A 172 -3.35 4.35 -29.34
C THR A 172 -2.39 5.22 -28.55
N GLN A 173 -1.68 6.11 -29.27
CA GLN A 173 -0.72 7.04 -28.70
C GLN A 173 -1.11 8.47 -29.05
N GLU A 174 -0.99 9.35 -28.06
CA GLU A 174 -1.33 10.76 -28.20
C GLU A 174 -0.26 11.63 -27.55
N ASN A 175 0.18 12.68 -28.27
CA ASN A 175 1.07 13.67 -27.67
C ASN A 175 0.27 14.63 -26.80
N VAL A 176 0.58 14.66 -25.53
CA VAL A 176 -0.08 15.53 -24.56
C VAL A 176 0.94 16.44 -23.89
N LYS A 177 0.47 17.60 -23.43
CA LYS A 177 1.27 18.54 -22.66
C LYS A 177 0.82 18.50 -21.20
N ILE A 178 1.78 18.40 -20.29
CA ILE A 178 1.52 18.48 -18.86
C ILE A 178 1.21 19.92 -18.48
N SER A 179 -0.02 20.20 -18.10
CA SER A 179 -0.46 21.54 -17.72
C SER A 179 -0.16 21.88 -16.25
N ARG A 180 -0.38 20.90 -15.36
CA ARG A 180 -0.14 21.01 -13.92
C ARG A 180 0.28 19.67 -13.35
N LEU A 181 1.06 19.73 -12.27
CA LEU A 181 1.45 18.57 -11.47
C LEU A 181 1.05 18.79 -10.02
N TYR A 182 0.64 17.71 -9.38
CA TYR A 182 0.32 17.68 -7.97
C TYR A 182 1.00 16.49 -7.32
N GLN A 183 1.43 16.66 -6.09
CA GLN A 183 1.96 15.60 -5.24
C GLN A 183 1.11 15.52 -3.98
N PHE A 184 1.00 14.32 -3.41
CA PHE A 184 0.36 14.14 -2.11
C PHE A 184 1.35 14.45 -0.99
N GLU A 185 0.99 15.39 -0.12
CA GLU A 185 1.65 15.66 1.15
C GLU A 185 0.66 15.34 2.28
N GLY A 186 0.84 14.17 2.88
CA GLY A 186 -0.17 13.60 3.78
C GLY A 186 -1.50 13.38 3.02
N LEU A 187 -2.57 14.04 3.46
CA LEU A 187 -3.89 13.93 2.84
C LEU A 187 -4.21 15.06 1.83
N LYS A 188 -3.26 15.96 1.59
CA LYS A 188 -3.49 17.13 0.72
C LYS A 188 -2.75 16.97 -0.61
N ARG A 189 -3.37 17.48 -1.66
CA ARG A 189 -2.69 17.70 -2.95
C ARG A 189 -1.99 19.06 -2.92
N VAL A 190 -0.70 19.05 -3.20
CA VAL A 190 0.12 20.26 -3.30
C VAL A 190 0.62 20.39 -4.74
N GLU A 191 0.52 21.58 -5.33
CA GLU A 191 1.01 21.85 -6.67
C GLU A 191 2.55 21.86 -6.67
N VAL A 192 3.15 21.15 -7.62
CA VAL A 192 4.60 21.03 -7.77
C VAL A 192 5.01 21.28 -9.21
N ASN A 193 6.27 21.62 -9.44
CA ASN A 193 6.78 21.84 -10.79
C ASN A 193 7.36 20.56 -11.41
N GLU A 194 7.78 19.61 -10.59
CA GLU A 194 8.44 18.37 -11.01
C GLU A 194 8.03 17.23 -10.06
N ALA A 195 7.96 16.00 -10.61
CA ALA A 195 7.82 14.75 -9.86
C ALA A 195 8.71 13.66 -10.47
N ALA A 196 9.28 12.79 -9.61
CA ALA A 196 10.13 11.66 -10.00
C ALA A 196 9.85 10.45 -9.10
#